data_3370b71f170be8dec013cf92261ff4bc
#
_entry.id   3370b71f170be8dec013cf92261ff4bc
#
_cell.length_a   1.000
_cell.length_b   1.000
_cell.length_c   1.000
_cell.angle_alpha   90.00
_cell.angle_beta   90.00
_cell.angle_gamma   90.00
#
_symmetry.space_group_name_H-M   'P 1'
#
loop_
_entity.id
_entity.type
_entity.pdbx_description
1 polymer ?
#
loop_
_entity_poly.entity_id
_entity_poly.type
_entity_poly.pdbx_seq_one_letter_code
_entity_poly.pdbx_strand_id
1 'polypeptide(L)'
;MSNPYGFPQYVIDRVMAKRGRLNVFDRFEPRRTALLVIDMQNFYVGEIASVVGIIPNINRIAADVRAKGGRVIWVGMSAGKGGQSDWPIYHDHFFTPEKGANHRDQLSPGHPGHAFHKGLDVKSGDDIVYKNRFSPFIAGASNIDDVLKQSGIDSLIVTGT
;
A
#
# COMPACT_ATOMS: atom_id res chain seq x y z
N MET A 1 2.36 20.89 26.06
CA MET A 1 2.26 20.69 24.59
C MET A 1 1.03 19.85 24.31
N SER A 2 0.21 20.24 23.33
CA SER A 2 -0.96 19.43 22.94
C SER A 2 -0.47 18.09 22.37
N ASN A 3 -1.11 17.00 22.79
CA ASN A 3 -0.89 15.65 22.27
C ASN A 3 -1.91 15.37 21.16
N PRO A 4 -1.67 15.79 19.91
CA PRO A 4 -2.63 15.66 18.83
C PRO A 4 -2.85 14.20 18.37
N TYR A 5 -2.04 13.27 18.88
CA TYR A 5 -2.04 11.86 18.43
C TYR A 5 -2.75 10.94 19.42
N GLY A 6 -3.22 11.44 20.56
CA GLY A 6 -3.88 10.61 21.59
C GLY A 6 -2.98 9.56 22.26
N PHE A 7 -1.66 9.68 22.11
CA PHE A 7 -0.73 8.74 22.78
C PHE A 7 -0.77 8.89 24.31
N PRO A 8 -0.59 7.79 25.07
CA PRO A 8 -0.38 7.89 26.51
C PRO A 8 0.82 8.78 26.84
N GLN A 9 0.72 9.55 27.96
CA GLN A 9 1.76 10.54 28.33
C GLN A 9 3.15 9.93 28.45
N TYR A 10 3.26 8.73 29.04
CA TYR A 10 4.55 8.04 29.18
C TYR A 10 5.27 7.79 27.83
N VAL A 11 4.52 7.61 26.73
CA VAL A 11 5.08 7.47 25.38
C VAL A 11 5.69 8.79 24.93
N ILE A 12 4.96 9.89 25.14
CA ILE A 12 5.43 11.24 24.83
C ILE A 12 6.71 11.55 25.60
N ASP A 13 6.70 11.31 26.92
CA ASP A 13 7.85 11.57 27.79
C ASP A 13 9.09 10.78 27.36
N ARG A 14 8.91 9.51 27.02
CA ARG A 14 9.99 8.64 26.52
C ARG A 14 10.57 9.14 25.19
N VAL A 15 9.70 9.59 24.29
CA VAL A 15 10.12 10.14 22.99
C VAL A 15 10.86 11.45 23.17
N MET A 16 10.34 12.34 24.02
CA MET A 16 10.97 13.63 24.33
C MET A 16 12.32 13.45 25.04
N ALA A 17 12.42 12.55 26.01
CA ALA A 17 13.68 12.23 26.68
C ALA A 17 14.74 11.68 25.71
N LYS A 18 14.32 10.90 24.69
CA LYS A 18 15.23 10.30 23.72
C LYS A 18 15.78 11.28 22.68
N ARG A 19 14.97 12.23 22.20
CA ARG A 19 15.31 13.06 21.03
C ARG A 19 14.91 14.53 21.11
N GLY A 20 14.39 14.99 22.25
CA GLY A 20 14.07 16.39 22.48
C GLY A 20 12.86 16.93 21.68
N ARG A 21 12.26 16.11 20.83
CA ARG A 21 11.13 16.49 19.97
C ARG A 21 10.22 15.30 19.67
N LEU A 22 8.94 15.56 19.47
CA LEU A 22 7.96 14.52 19.21
C LEU A 22 8.11 13.95 17.78
N ASN A 23 8.26 14.82 16.80
CA ASN A 23 8.45 14.45 15.41
C ASN A 23 9.90 14.66 14.98
N VAL A 24 10.44 13.74 14.20
CA VAL A 24 11.79 13.87 13.62
C VAL A 24 11.76 14.83 12.44
N PHE A 25 10.72 14.76 11.64
CA PHE A 25 10.48 15.63 10.49
C PHE A 25 9.19 16.41 10.70
N ASP A 26 9.23 17.72 10.47
CA ASP A 26 8.06 18.60 10.61
C ASP A 26 7.26 18.71 9.32
N ARG A 27 7.88 18.39 8.20
CA ARG A 27 7.29 18.51 6.86
C ARG A 27 7.76 17.38 5.96
N PHE A 28 6.90 17.02 5.00
CA PHE A 28 7.28 16.27 3.80
C PHE A 28 7.55 17.26 2.67
N GLU A 29 8.54 16.93 1.84
CA GLU A 29 8.71 17.60 0.55
C GLU A 29 7.75 16.92 -0.47
N PRO A 30 6.67 17.57 -0.90
CA PRO A 30 5.63 16.88 -1.67
C PRO A 30 6.14 16.22 -2.95
N ARG A 31 7.01 16.89 -3.70
CA ARG A 31 7.56 16.39 -4.97
C ARG A 31 8.51 15.19 -4.78
N ARG A 32 8.95 14.94 -3.56
CA ARG A 32 9.77 13.80 -3.17
C ARG A 32 9.01 12.78 -2.33
N THR A 33 7.69 12.93 -2.26
CA THR A 33 6.80 12.07 -1.48
C THR A 33 5.88 11.28 -2.38
N ALA A 34 5.73 9.98 -2.12
CA ALA A 34 4.71 9.16 -2.74
C ALA A 34 3.72 8.60 -1.71
N LEU A 35 2.45 8.56 -2.09
CA LEU A 35 1.43 7.76 -1.40
C LEU A 35 1.42 6.36 -2.01
N LEU A 36 1.71 5.34 -1.21
CA LEU A 36 1.52 3.93 -1.57
C LEU A 36 0.18 3.45 -1.01
N VAL A 37 -0.70 3.02 -1.89
CA VAL A 37 -2.00 2.43 -1.54
C VAL A 37 -1.91 0.93 -1.83
N ILE A 38 -1.84 0.12 -0.77
CA ILE A 38 -1.49 -1.30 -0.87
C ILE A 38 -2.74 -2.18 -0.79
N ASP A 39 -2.86 -3.11 -1.73
CA ASP A 39 -3.81 -4.23 -1.77
C ASP A 39 -5.30 -3.84 -1.69
N MET A 40 -5.65 -2.63 -2.10
CA MET A 40 -7.04 -2.18 -2.17
C MET A 40 -7.79 -2.74 -3.40
N GLN A 41 -7.55 -4.02 -3.69
CA GLN A 41 -8.19 -4.79 -4.78
C GLN A 41 -9.55 -5.34 -4.33
N ASN A 42 -10.45 -5.61 -5.26
CA ASN A 42 -11.79 -6.11 -4.95
C ASN A 42 -11.77 -7.39 -4.10
N PHE A 43 -10.80 -8.28 -4.33
CA PHE A 43 -10.62 -9.48 -3.53
C PHE A 43 -10.47 -9.15 -2.03
N TYR A 44 -9.46 -8.35 -1.67
CA TYR A 44 -9.18 -8.02 -0.27
C TYR A 44 -10.26 -7.14 0.36
N VAL A 45 -10.79 -6.17 -0.40
CA VAL A 45 -11.88 -5.31 0.07
C VAL A 45 -13.14 -6.13 0.34
N GLY A 46 -13.38 -7.20 -0.43
CA GLY A 46 -14.49 -8.13 -0.20
C GLY A 46 -14.30 -9.01 1.04
N GLU A 47 -13.08 -9.38 1.37
CA GLU A 47 -12.74 -10.22 2.53
C GLU A 47 -12.74 -9.43 3.87
N ILE A 48 -12.43 -8.12 3.82
CA ILE A 48 -12.21 -7.29 5.01
C ILE A 48 -13.22 -6.14 5.04
N ALA A 49 -14.36 -6.34 5.65
CA ALA A 49 -15.49 -5.39 5.65
C ALA A 49 -15.11 -3.97 6.14
N SER A 50 -14.17 -3.84 7.08
CA SER A 50 -13.73 -2.54 7.61
C SER A 50 -12.94 -1.69 6.61
N VAL A 51 -12.37 -2.31 5.58
CA VAL A 51 -11.51 -1.64 4.60
C VAL A 51 -12.29 -0.67 3.70
N VAL A 52 -13.55 -0.93 3.44
CA VAL A 52 -14.41 0.00 2.68
C VAL A 52 -14.48 1.37 3.36
N GLY A 53 -14.48 1.40 4.68
CA GLY A 53 -14.57 2.63 5.48
C GLY A 53 -13.37 3.58 5.34
N ILE A 54 -12.21 3.08 4.92
CA ILE A 54 -11.01 3.93 4.75
C ILE A 54 -10.89 4.54 3.35
N ILE A 55 -11.65 4.05 2.37
CA ILE A 55 -11.59 4.52 0.97
C ILE A 55 -11.73 6.05 0.84
N PRO A 56 -12.69 6.72 1.51
CA PRO A 56 -12.81 8.17 1.43
C PRO A 56 -11.56 8.92 1.90
N ASN A 57 -10.90 8.40 2.94
CA ASN A 57 -9.65 9.00 3.45
C ASN A 57 -8.49 8.77 2.49
N ILE A 58 -8.38 7.58 1.88
CA ILE A 58 -7.37 7.29 0.85
C ILE A 58 -7.55 8.27 -0.33
N ASN A 59 -8.76 8.43 -0.84
CA ASN A 59 -9.03 9.34 -1.95
C ASN A 59 -8.68 10.78 -1.63
N ARG A 60 -8.97 11.26 -0.39
CA ARG A 60 -8.62 12.60 0.06
C ARG A 60 -7.10 12.78 0.10
N ILE A 61 -6.36 11.84 0.69
CA ILE A 61 -4.90 11.90 0.76
C ILE A 61 -4.30 11.86 -0.65
N ALA A 62 -4.82 10.98 -1.52
CA ALA A 62 -4.38 10.89 -2.91
C ALA A 62 -4.58 12.20 -3.67
N ALA A 63 -5.73 12.86 -3.50
CA ALA A 63 -6.00 14.17 -4.10
C ALA A 63 -5.03 15.24 -3.59
N ASP A 64 -4.78 15.29 -2.27
CA ASP A 64 -3.86 16.25 -1.66
C ASP A 64 -2.41 16.04 -2.12
N VAL A 65 -1.96 14.78 -2.20
CA VAL A 65 -0.61 14.43 -2.68
C VAL A 65 -0.42 14.86 -4.14
N ARG A 66 -1.39 14.54 -5.02
CA ARG A 66 -1.36 14.98 -6.43
C ARG A 66 -1.34 16.50 -6.58
N ALA A 67 -2.21 17.20 -5.85
CA ALA A 67 -2.32 18.66 -5.90
C ALA A 67 -1.02 19.37 -5.52
N LYS A 68 -0.18 18.72 -4.70
CA LYS A 68 1.12 19.24 -4.27
C LYS A 68 2.30 18.72 -5.11
N GLY A 69 2.02 17.99 -6.19
CA GLY A 69 3.04 17.45 -7.09
C GLY A 69 3.75 16.19 -6.59
N GLY A 70 3.21 15.53 -5.56
CA GLY A 70 3.63 14.20 -5.13
C GLY A 70 3.05 13.10 -6.02
N ARG A 71 3.50 11.88 -5.84
CA ARG A 71 3.05 10.72 -6.63
C ARG A 71 2.06 9.86 -5.85
N VAL A 72 1.14 9.24 -6.58
CA VAL A 72 0.26 8.20 -6.05
C VAL A 72 0.58 6.89 -6.75
N ILE A 73 0.84 5.85 -5.97
CA ILE A 73 1.22 4.53 -6.46
C ILE A 73 0.25 3.51 -5.88
N TRP A 74 -0.51 2.88 -6.74
CA TRP A 74 -1.43 1.81 -6.40
C TRP A 74 -0.67 0.49 -6.49
N VAL A 75 -0.53 -0.18 -5.34
CA VAL A 75 0.18 -1.45 -5.25
C VAL A 75 -0.83 -2.57 -5.10
N GLY A 76 -0.86 -3.49 -6.04
CA GLY A 76 -1.72 -4.66 -6.03
C GLY A 76 -0.93 -5.96 -5.99
N MET A 77 -1.54 -7.00 -5.42
CA MET A 77 -1.03 -8.37 -5.52
C MET A 77 -1.42 -8.94 -6.88
N SER A 78 -0.48 -9.57 -7.54
CA SER A 78 -0.72 -10.40 -8.71
C SER A 78 -0.30 -11.83 -8.41
N ALA A 79 -1.24 -12.74 -8.52
CA ALA A 79 -1.00 -14.17 -8.39
C ALA A 79 -1.30 -14.86 -9.73
N GLY A 80 -0.73 -16.03 -9.93
CA GLY A 80 -0.96 -16.81 -11.12
C GLY A 80 -0.29 -18.16 -10.98
N LYS A 81 -0.66 -19.14 -11.81
CA LYS A 81 -0.02 -20.44 -11.83
C LYS A 81 1.07 -20.45 -12.89
N GLY A 82 2.29 -20.71 -12.46
CA GLY A 82 3.47 -20.63 -13.34
C GLY A 82 4.00 -19.20 -13.55
N GLY A 83 5.26 -19.08 -13.92
CA GLY A 83 5.93 -17.81 -14.17
C GLY A 83 6.30 -17.03 -12.87
N GLN A 84 6.59 -15.75 -13.02
CA GLN A 84 7.10 -14.90 -11.93
C GLN A 84 6.07 -14.64 -10.83
N SER A 85 4.78 -14.62 -11.16
CA SER A 85 3.69 -14.41 -10.19
C SER A 85 3.31 -15.67 -9.41
N ASP A 86 3.84 -16.82 -9.76
CA ASP A 86 3.59 -18.05 -9.00
C ASP A 86 4.38 -18.07 -7.68
N TRP A 87 3.67 -18.47 -6.63
CA TRP A 87 4.25 -18.63 -5.31
C TRP A 87 3.72 -19.91 -4.66
N PRO A 88 4.21 -21.10 -5.13
CA PRO A 88 3.67 -22.40 -4.72
C PRO A 88 3.73 -22.60 -3.20
N ILE A 89 4.86 -22.32 -2.56
CA ILE A 89 5.01 -22.45 -1.11
C ILE A 89 3.90 -21.72 -0.35
N TYR A 90 3.56 -20.52 -0.76
CA TYR A 90 2.50 -19.74 -0.13
C TYR A 90 1.13 -20.34 -0.39
N HIS A 91 0.79 -20.60 -1.63
CA HIS A 91 -0.55 -21.04 -2.01
C HIS A 91 -0.84 -22.48 -1.63
N ASP A 92 0.16 -23.34 -1.64
CA ASP A 92 -0.03 -24.79 -1.43
C ASP A 92 0.13 -25.20 0.03
N HIS A 93 0.78 -24.36 0.87
CA HIS A 93 1.09 -24.72 2.26
C HIS A 93 0.52 -23.77 3.32
N PHE A 94 0.19 -22.53 2.99
CA PHE A 94 -0.40 -21.58 3.94
C PHE A 94 -1.93 -21.56 3.91
N PHE A 95 -2.53 -22.18 2.90
CA PHE A 95 -3.98 -22.27 2.73
C PHE A 95 -4.43 -23.71 2.66
N THR A 96 -5.74 -23.93 2.87
CA THR A 96 -6.36 -25.15 2.34
C THR A 96 -6.30 -25.13 0.81
N PRO A 97 -6.33 -26.30 0.14
CA PRO A 97 -6.26 -26.36 -1.33
C PRO A 97 -7.29 -25.44 -2.01
N GLU A 98 -8.51 -25.41 -1.49
CA GLU A 98 -9.60 -24.56 -2.01
C GLU A 98 -9.30 -23.06 -1.87
N LYS A 99 -8.83 -22.64 -0.68
CA LYS A 99 -8.50 -21.23 -0.43
C LYS A 99 -7.29 -20.79 -1.25
N GLY A 100 -6.28 -21.63 -1.38
CA GLY A 100 -5.11 -21.35 -2.20
C GLY A 100 -5.46 -21.22 -3.68
N ALA A 101 -6.32 -22.10 -4.19
CA ALA A 101 -6.82 -22.01 -5.56
C ALA A 101 -7.66 -20.75 -5.78
N ASN A 102 -8.58 -20.44 -4.87
CA ASN A 102 -9.38 -19.20 -4.95
C ASN A 102 -8.51 -17.94 -4.90
N HIS A 103 -7.51 -17.88 -4.02
CA HIS A 103 -6.61 -16.73 -3.93
C HIS A 103 -5.81 -16.53 -5.24
N ARG A 104 -5.32 -17.62 -5.86
CA ARG A 104 -4.65 -17.54 -7.15
C ARG A 104 -5.59 -17.05 -8.26
N ASP A 105 -6.79 -17.61 -8.32
CA ASP A 105 -7.76 -17.26 -9.36
C ASP A 105 -8.20 -15.81 -9.26
N GLN A 106 -8.66 -15.39 -8.08
CA GLN A 106 -9.15 -14.04 -7.81
C GLN A 106 -8.10 -12.95 -8.06
N LEU A 107 -6.83 -13.25 -7.80
CA LEU A 107 -5.72 -12.30 -7.99
C LEU A 107 -4.94 -12.51 -9.30
N SER A 108 -5.48 -13.32 -10.22
CA SER A 108 -4.92 -13.46 -11.56
C SER A 108 -5.27 -12.23 -12.42
N PRO A 109 -4.34 -11.74 -13.26
CA PRO A 109 -4.60 -10.65 -14.19
C PRO A 109 -5.84 -10.89 -15.03
N GLY A 110 -6.71 -9.90 -15.10
CA GLY A 110 -7.99 -9.98 -15.84
C GLY A 110 -9.19 -10.48 -15.01
N HIS A 111 -8.97 -11.07 -13.84
CA HIS A 111 -10.07 -11.43 -12.94
C HIS A 111 -10.63 -10.17 -12.23
N PRO A 112 -11.96 -10.06 -12.01
CA PRO A 112 -12.55 -8.92 -11.30
C PRO A 112 -11.98 -8.69 -9.90
N GLY A 113 -11.57 -9.74 -9.19
CA GLY A 113 -10.92 -9.68 -7.87
C GLY A 113 -9.57 -8.97 -7.89
N HIS A 114 -8.83 -9.07 -9.00
CA HIS A 114 -7.52 -8.44 -9.22
C HIS A 114 -7.62 -6.92 -9.41
N ALA A 115 -8.75 -6.42 -9.88
CA ALA A 115 -8.94 -4.99 -10.11
C ALA A 115 -8.97 -4.21 -8.79
N PHE A 116 -8.47 -2.98 -8.79
CA PHE A 116 -8.65 -2.06 -7.67
C PHE A 116 -10.12 -1.73 -7.46
N HIS A 117 -10.52 -1.56 -6.20
CA HIS A 117 -11.91 -1.33 -5.85
C HIS A 117 -12.44 -0.04 -6.50
N LYS A 118 -13.63 -0.12 -7.11
CA LYS A 118 -14.27 0.96 -7.88
C LYS A 118 -14.48 2.28 -7.13
N GLY A 119 -14.48 2.24 -5.80
CA GLY A 119 -14.59 3.43 -4.95
C GLY A 119 -13.29 4.22 -4.82
N LEU A 120 -12.17 3.69 -5.29
CA LEU A 120 -10.87 4.38 -5.29
C LEU A 120 -10.78 5.33 -6.47
N ASP A 121 -10.23 6.52 -6.23
CA ASP A 121 -10.02 7.55 -7.24
C ASP A 121 -8.68 7.36 -7.97
N VAL A 122 -8.55 6.25 -8.70
CA VAL A 122 -7.38 5.94 -9.52
C VAL A 122 -7.39 6.84 -10.76
N LYS A 123 -6.31 7.58 -10.99
CA LYS A 123 -6.17 8.48 -12.15
C LYS A 123 -5.18 7.91 -13.16
N SER A 124 -5.33 8.32 -14.42
CA SER A 124 -4.44 7.91 -15.52
C SER A 124 -2.98 8.37 -15.36
N GLY A 125 -2.73 9.35 -14.51
CA GLY A 125 -1.38 9.83 -14.19
C GLY A 125 -0.75 9.15 -12.97
N ASP A 126 -1.46 8.23 -12.31
CA ASP A 126 -0.93 7.48 -11.18
C ASP A 126 -0.10 6.28 -11.66
N ASP A 127 0.80 5.82 -10.81
CA ASP A 127 1.53 4.60 -11.06
C ASP A 127 0.75 3.38 -10.55
N ILE A 128 0.84 2.28 -11.29
CA ILE A 128 0.31 0.99 -10.86
C ILE A 128 1.48 0.00 -10.80
N VAL A 129 1.68 -0.61 -9.64
CA VAL A 129 2.73 -1.60 -9.39
C VAL A 129 2.08 -2.89 -8.89
N TYR A 130 2.42 -3.99 -9.51
CA TYR A 130 1.99 -5.30 -9.02
C TYR A 130 3.15 -6.01 -8.33
N LYS A 131 2.86 -6.59 -7.17
CA LYS A 131 3.78 -7.44 -6.40
C LYS A 131 3.33 -8.90 -6.46
N ASN A 132 4.26 -9.82 -6.31
CA ASN A 132 4.00 -11.25 -6.25
C ASN A 132 4.45 -11.90 -4.93
N ARG A 133 4.72 -11.06 -3.91
CA ARG A 133 5.10 -11.45 -2.53
C ARG A 133 4.40 -10.52 -1.54
N PHE A 134 4.55 -10.77 -0.25
CA PHE A 134 3.93 -9.96 0.82
C PHE A 134 4.25 -8.47 0.71
N SER A 135 5.49 -8.14 0.39
CA SER A 135 5.89 -6.74 0.26
C SER A 135 6.40 -6.44 -1.16
N PRO A 136 6.07 -5.28 -1.73
CA PRO A 136 6.62 -4.85 -3.01
C PRO A 136 8.13 -4.59 -2.94
N PHE A 137 8.68 -4.42 -1.73
CA PHE A 137 10.11 -4.15 -1.50
C PHE A 137 10.99 -5.40 -1.38
N ILE A 138 10.40 -6.60 -1.42
CA ILE A 138 11.18 -7.84 -1.50
C ILE A 138 11.85 -7.89 -2.88
N ALA A 139 13.14 -8.21 -2.91
CA ALA A 139 13.90 -8.30 -4.17
C ALA A 139 13.21 -9.22 -5.18
N GLY A 140 12.94 -8.72 -6.36
CA GLY A 140 12.25 -9.44 -7.43
C GLY A 140 10.73 -9.56 -7.27
N ALA A 141 10.13 -9.00 -6.19
CA ALA A 141 8.68 -9.04 -5.99
C ALA A 141 7.90 -8.03 -6.84
N SER A 142 8.52 -6.92 -7.19
CA SER A 142 7.94 -5.85 -8.01
C SER A 142 9.05 -4.93 -8.55
N ASN A 143 8.65 -3.92 -9.32
CA ASN A 143 9.52 -2.85 -9.79
C ASN A 143 9.39 -1.55 -8.98
N ILE A 144 8.86 -1.60 -7.75
CA ILE A 144 8.59 -0.41 -6.95
C ILE A 144 9.85 0.44 -6.72
N ASP A 145 10.99 -0.22 -6.47
CA ASP A 145 12.27 0.44 -6.19
C ASP A 145 12.73 1.30 -7.38
N ASP A 146 12.57 0.79 -8.59
CA ASP A 146 12.88 1.52 -9.83
C ASP A 146 11.94 2.72 -10.02
N VAL A 147 10.63 2.52 -9.80
CA VAL A 147 9.61 3.59 -9.89
C VAL A 147 9.95 4.73 -8.93
N LEU A 148 10.27 4.42 -7.68
CA LEU A 148 10.61 5.42 -6.66
C LEU A 148 11.91 6.16 -7.00
N LYS A 149 12.96 5.43 -7.38
CA LYS A 149 14.27 6.01 -7.73
C LYS A 149 14.19 6.92 -8.96
N GLN A 150 13.55 6.46 -10.02
CA GLN A 150 13.39 7.24 -11.25
C GLN A 150 12.58 8.52 -11.03
N SER A 151 11.67 8.49 -10.06
CA SER A 151 10.84 9.64 -9.68
C SER A 151 11.47 10.54 -8.62
N GLY A 152 12.66 10.21 -8.11
CA GLY A 152 13.35 10.96 -7.06
C GLY A 152 12.61 10.97 -5.71
N ILE A 153 11.83 9.93 -5.43
CA ILE A 153 11.06 9.79 -4.19
C ILE A 153 11.95 9.26 -3.07
N ASP A 154 11.90 9.92 -1.92
CA ASP A 154 12.61 9.51 -0.69
C ASP A 154 11.70 9.43 0.55
N SER A 155 10.46 9.80 0.40
CA SER A 155 9.48 9.80 1.51
C SER A 155 8.20 9.09 1.09
N LEU A 156 7.70 8.23 1.97
CA LEU A 156 6.51 7.42 1.68
C LEU A 156 5.42 7.64 2.72
N ILE A 157 4.20 7.81 2.24
CA ILE A 157 2.97 7.66 3.01
C ILE A 157 2.37 6.32 2.62
N VAL A 158 2.15 5.42 3.56
CA VAL A 158 1.65 4.07 3.28
C VAL A 158 0.25 3.90 3.86
N THR A 159 -0.66 3.36 3.08
CA THR A 159 -2.04 3.05 3.47
C THR A 159 -2.54 1.83 2.70
N GLY A 160 -3.71 1.33 3.08
CA GLY A 160 -4.33 0.17 2.45
C GLY A 160 -4.58 -0.97 3.45
N THR A 161 -4.57 -2.22 2.98
CA THR A 161 -4.81 -3.43 3.81
C THR A 161 -3.52 -4.08 4.25
#